data_ed665e98cf80ec6b8f78b1179a8dcd65
#
_entry.id   ed665e98cf80ec6b8f78b1179a8dcd65
#
_cell.length_a   1.000
_cell.length_b   1.000
_cell.length_c   1.000
_cell.angle_alpha   90.00
_cell.angle_beta   90.00
_cell.angle_gamma   90.00
#
_symmetry.space_group_name_H-M   'P 1'
#
loop_
_entity.id
_entity.type
_entity.pdbx_description
1 polymer ?
#
loop_
_entity_poly.entity_id
_entity_poly.type
_entity_poly.pdbx_seq_one_letter_code
_entity_poly.pdbx_strand_id
1 'polypeptide(L)'
;MRTAKTVLTVIQERGKQKKPIERVYKLLFNRELYLNAYAKLYPNNGAMTKGVTNETVDGMSIQKIDRMIEILREEKYQWKPARREYIKKKNGKKRPLGIPVWGDKVLQEVMRQILEAYYEPQFSEHSHGFRPNRGCHTALQEIQVWKGTRWFIEGDISQYFDTIDHKILLEILARNIHDGRFIRLVSNMLEAGYLEEWKFKQTISGVPQGGVISPILANIYLNEFDNWIEEVLIPKYTKGKRQKSNPEYNKLTAEIQKLRKEGDAKTAHQLVVERRKIPSVNTQDENYRRLRYVRYADDFLLGFTGSKADAEEIKEEIGRFLKEKLNLIMSEEKTLITNAGSQAAKFLGYEIKAQRVNDYIDPKGRRGANGAIALLVPAKVIEEKCKKYIKRGKATHRNNLLQDDDFSIVQTYQQEYRGLVQYYILAQNLSWFSKLYWYMETSLLKTLACKHRSSINKQKAKYRTTITSTSGKTVPCLQVVVERPNKKPLVATWGGISLVHKRKAVIEDIPYKVYGGRTELVKRLLAEKCELCGSTKNIEVHHIRKLADLKKKGQAEVPKWVQIMSARKRKTLVVCRECHVAIHNGNITKSS
;
A
#
# COMPACT_ATOMS: atom_id res chain seq x y z
N MET A 1 -29.31 5.15 19.88
CA MET A 1 -28.24 5.81 19.11
C MET A 1 -28.23 5.23 17.70
N ARG A 2 -27.99 6.03 16.64
CA ARG A 2 -27.89 5.49 15.27
C ARG A 2 -26.67 4.58 15.14
N THR A 3 -26.74 3.53 14.31
CA THR A 3 -25.59 2.65 14.09
C THR A 3 -24.42 3.38 13.44
N ALA A 4 -23.19 2.94 13.69
CA ALA A 4 -22.01 3.52 13.06
C ALA A 4 -22.13 3.55 11.52
N LYS A 5 -22.69 2.49 10.92
CA LYS A 5 -22.94 2.40 9.48
C LYS A 5 -23.87 3.53 9.00
N THR A 6 -25.00 3.73 9.65
CA THR A 6 -25.97 4.79 9.29
C THR A 6 -25.32 6.18 9.40
N VAL A 7 -24.56 6.42 10.46
CA VAL A 7 -23.87 7.71 10.67
C VAL A 7 -22.86 7.97 9.54
N LEU A 8 -21.98 6.99 9.26
CA LEU A 8 -20.96 7.14 8.21
C LEU A 8 -21.56 7.28 6.81
N THR A 9 -22.68 6.58 6.52
CA THR A 9 -23.40 6.73 5.24
C THR A 9 -23.96 8.14 5.07
N VAL A 10 -24.58 8.73 6.12
CA VAL A 10 -25.08 10.12 6.05
C VAL A 10 -23.96 11.10 5.81
N ILE A 11 -22.81 10.92 6.47
CA ILE A 11 -21.62 11.78 6.27
C ILE A 11 -21.10 11.64 4.85
N GLN A 12 -21.04 10.41 4.31
CA GLN A 12 -20.60 10.15 2.94
C GLN A 12 -21.48 10.84 1.90
N GLU A 13 -22.81 10.80 2.08
CA GLU A 13 -23.74 11.50 1.18
C GLU A 13 -23.56 13.03 1.23
N ARG A 14 -23.30 13.59 2.41
CA ARG A 14 -22.96 15.03 2.51
C ARG A 14 -21.64 15.34 1.81
N GLY A 15 -20.64 14.46 1.94
CA GLY A 15 -19.35 14.58 1.24
C GLY A 15 -19.51 14.56 -0.27
N LYS A 16 -20.31 13.63 -0.83
CA LYS A 16 -20.63 13.61 -2.28
C LYS A 16 -21.26 14.91 -2.77
N GLN A 17 -22.09 15.53 -1.93
CA GLN A 17 -22.76 16.80 -2.26
C GLN A 17 -21.88 18.02 -1.95
N LYS A 18 -20.66 17.82 -1.46
CA LYS A 18 -19.75 18.89 -0.98
C LYS A 18 -20.40 19.84 0.04
N LYS A 19 -21.38 19.34 0.82
CA LYS A 19 -22.07 20.12 1.86
C LYS A 19 -21.30 20.05 3.16
N PRO A 20 -21.10 21.15 3.88
CA PRO A 20 -20.40 21.14 5.16
C PRO A 20 -21.10 20.25 6.18
N ILE A 21 -20.33 19.71 7.10
CA ILE A 21 -20.81 18.87 8.20
C ILE A 21 -20.72 19.61 9.53
N GLU A 22 -21.79 19.48 10.31
CA GLU A 22 -21.92 20.12 11.61
C GLU A 22 -22.01 19.04 12.72
N ARG A 23 -21.76 19.45 13.97
CA ARG A 23 -21.88 18.59 15.16
C ARG A 23 -21.08 17.30 15.07
N VAL A 24 -19.95 17.34 14.38
CA VAL A 24 -19.04 16.19 14.14
C VAL A 24 -18.49 15.65 15.45
N TYR A 25 -18.20 16.53 16.41
CA TYR A 25 -17.73 16.16 17.74
C TYR A 25 -18.69 15.23 18.49
N LYS A 26 -20.01 15.40 18.33
CA LYS A 26 -21.02 14.51 18.92
C LYS A 26 -20.96 13.07 18.36
N LEU A 27 -20.42 12.87 17.17
CA LEU A 27 -20.25 11.54 16.57
C LEU A 27 -19.21 10.71 17.32
N LEU A 28 -18.26 11.37 17.98
CA LEU A 28 -17.25 10.72 18.83
C LEU A 28 -17.85 10.05 20.07
N PHE A 29 -19.12 10.28 20.37
CA PHE A 29 -19.84 9.61 21.47
C PHE A 29 -20.48 8.28 21.06
N ASN A 30 -20.31 7.87 19.79
CA ASN A 30 -20.87 6.64 19.28
C ASN A 30 -19.96 5.44 19.58
N ARG A 31 -20.34 4.61 20.56
CA ARG A 31 -19.60 3.41 20.98
C ARG A 31 -19.27 2.45 19.83
N GLU A 32 -20.16 2.30 18.84
CA GLU A 32 -19.91 1.39 17.71
C GLU A 32 -18.71 1.81 16.85
N LEU A 33 -18.41 3.12 16.73
CA LEU A 33 -17.22 3.58 16.02
C LEU A 33 -15.93 3.10 16.71
N TYR A 34 -15.91 3.06 18.04
CA TYR A 34 -14.78 2.53 18.82
C TYR A 34 -14.65 1.01 18.69
N LEU A 35 -15.76 0.29 18.67
CA LEU A 35 -15.74 -1.16 18.42
C LEU A 35 -15.22 -1.48 17.02
N ASN A 36 -15.59 -0.70 16.01
CA ASN A 36 -15.05 -0.81 14.66
C ASN A 36 -13.55 -0.45 14.62
N ALA A 37 -13.14 0.62 15.32
CA ALA A 37 -11.75 1.02 15.46
C ALA A 37 -10.91 -0.09 16.10
N TYR A 38 -11.39 -0.65 17.20
CA TYR A 38 -10.76 -1.78 17.88
C TYR A 38 -10.65 -3.00 16.96
N ALA A 39 -11.74 -3.37 16.28
CA ALA A 39 -11.77 -4.49 15.34
C ALA A 39 -10.73 -4.36 14.22
N LYS A 40 -10.47 -3.13 13.75
CA LYS A 40 -9.48 -2.83 12.72
C LYS A 40 -8.05 -2.83 13.24
N LEU A 41 -7.83 -2.29 14.44
CA LEU A 41 -6.49 -2.04 14.97
C LEU A 41 -5.88 -3.25 15.67
N TYR A 42 -6.66 -4.09 16.38
CA TYR A 42 -6.12 -5.16 17.20
C TYR A 42 -5.29 -6.21 16.44
N PRO A 43 -5.58 -6.54 15.15
CA PRO A 43 -4.78 -7.53 14.41
C PRO A 43 -3.42 -6.99 13.97
N ASN A 44 -3.21 -5.68 14.01
CA ASN A 44 -2.00 -5.03 13.50
C ASN A 44 -0.79 -5.37 14.37
N ASN A 45 0.36 -5.60 13.75
CA ASN A 45 1.61 -5.90 14.46
C ASN A 45 2.01 -4.82 15.47
N GLY A 46 1.62 -3.56 15.22
CA GLY A 46 1.87 -2.43 16.13
C GLY A 46 0.89 -2.30 17.31
N ALA A 47 -0.14 -3.16 17.41
CA ALA A 47 -1.15 -3.08 18.47
C ALA A 47 -0.56 -3.32 19.88
N MET A 48 0.42 -4.24 19.97
CA MET A 48 1.16 -4.54 21.20
C MET A 48 2.38 -3.63 21.42
N THR A 49 2.59 -2.61 20.56
CA THR A 49 3.73 -1.70 20.71
C THR A 49 3.33 -0.54 21.63
N LYS A 50 4.06 -0.41 22.74
CA LYS A 50 3.86 0.64 23.74
C LYS A 50 4.21 2.01 23.17
N GLY A 51 3.40 3.02 23.49
CA GLY A 51 3.70 4.44 23.28
C GLY A 51 4.63 4.97 24.39
N VAL A 52 4.33 6.18 24.87
CA VAL A 52 4.99 6.77 26.05
C VAL A 52 4.49 6.15 27.37
N THR A 53 3.36 5.47 27.34
CA THR A 53 2.81 4.71 28.45
C THR A 53 2.95 3.21 28.19
N ASN A 54 2.74 2.40 29.24
CA ASN A 54 2.73 0.94 29.12
C ASN A 54 1.45 0.38 28.48
N GLU A 55 0.49 1.24 28.14
CA GLU A 55 -0.78 0.84 27.55
C GLU A 55 -0.59 0.25 26.14
N THR A 56 -1.25 -0.88 25.90
CA THR A 56 -1.29 -1.56 24.60
C THR A 56 -2.73 -2.02 24.33
N VAL A 57 -2.93 -2.80 23.26
CA VAL A 57 -4.23 -3.44 22.99
C VAL A 57 -4.66 -4.41 24.09
N ASP A 58 -3.72 -4.91 24.87
CA ASP A 58 -3.97 -5.83 25.98
C ASP A 58 -4.77 -5.14 27.10
N GLY A 59 -5.75 -5.84 27.68
CA GLY A 59 -6.67 -5.29 28.66
C GLY A 59 -7.71 -4.32 28.07
N MET A 60 -8.01 -4.38 26.75
CA MET A 60 -9.09 -3.59 26.16
C MET A 60 -10.44 -4.07 26.69
N SER A 61 -11.33 -3.12 27.04
CA SER A 61 -12.64 -3.38 27.61
C SER A 61 -13.69 -2.37 27.15
N ILE A 62 -14.97 -2.70 27.34
CA ILE A 62 -16.08 -1.77 27.07
C ILE A 62 -16.01 -0.58 28.01
N GLN A 63 -15.69 -0.79 29.28
CA GLN A 63 -15.55 0.27 30.29
C GLN A 63 -14.47 1.29 29.90
N LYS A 64 -13.36 0.86 29.27
CA LYS A 64 -12.36 1.79 28.74
C LYS A 64 -12.90 2.65 27.60
N ILE A 65 -13.72 2.08 26.72
CA ILE A 65 -14.39 2.84 25.65
C ILE A 65 -15.34 3.87 26.27
N ASP A 66 -16.18 3.45 27.19
CA ASP A 66 -17.16 4.35 27.83
C ASP A 66 -16.47 5.48 28.58
N ARG A 67 -15.41 5.19 29.33
CA ARG A 67 -14.63 6.22 30.02
C ARG A 67 -14.02 7.22 29.03
N MET A 68 -13.52 6.76 27.89
CA MET A 68 -12.98 7.64 26.85
C MET A 68 -14.08 8.56 26.30
N ILE A 69 -15.29 8.02 26.07
CA ILE A 69 -16.45 8.79 25.61
C ILE A 69 -16.87 9.84 26.67
N GLU A 70 -16.87 9.50 27.96
CA GLU A 70 -17.19 10.46 29.04
C GLU A 70 -16.17 11.61 29.09
N ILE A 71 -14.87 11.32 29.03
CA ILE A 71 -13.80 12.34 28.99
C ILE A 71 -14.00 13.27 27.78
N LEU A 72 -14.41 12.74 26.63
CA LEU A 72 -14.72 13.54 25.44
C LEU A 72 -15.99 14.36 25.61
N ARG A 73 -17.04 13.86 26.29
CA ARG A 73 -18.26 14.63 26.59
C ARG A 73 -17.97 15.85 27.45
N GLU A 74 -17.04 15.71 28.39
CA GLU A 74 -16.57 16.78 29.26
C GLU A 74 -15.54 17.71 28.58
N GLU A 75 -15.17 17.44 27.31
CA GLU A 75 -14.12 18.14 26.54
C GLU A 75 -12.74 18.14 27.22
N LYS A 76 -12.48 17.17 28.11
CA LYS A 76 -11.25 17.05 28.91
C LYS A 76 -10.21 16.09 28.30
N TYR A 77 -10.39 15.65 27.04
CA TYR A 77 -9.46 14.72 26.44
C TYR A 77 -8.10 15.36 26.19
N GLN A 78 -7.04 14.73 26.72
CA GLN A 78 -5.66 15.19 26.57
C GLN A 78 -4.86 14.16 25.78
N TRP A 79 -4.39 14.56 24.61
CA TRP A 79 -3.49 13.77 23.79
C TRP A 79 -2.15 13.58 24.48
N LYS A 80 -1.58 12.39 24.32
CA LYS A 80 -0.24 12.10 24.81
C LYS A 80 0.79 12.29 23.71
N PRO A 81 2.01 12.77 24.01
CA PRO A 81 3.06 12.85 23.00
C PRO A 81 3.35 11.47 22.39
N ALA A 82 3.63 11.42 21.09
CA ALA A 82 4.01 10.19 20.44
C ALA A 82 5.44 9.79 20.83
N ARG A 83 5.70 8.51 21.10
CA ARG A 83 7.06 8.00 21.32
C ARG A 83 7.80 7.92 19.99
N ARG A 84 8.93 8.60 19.84
CA ARG A 84 9.72 8.62 18.62
C ARG A 84 10.69 7.44 18.56
N GLU A 85 10.67 6.74 17.43
CA GLU A 85 11.57 5.63 17.10
C GLU A 85 12.11 5.84 15.69
N TYR A 86 13.31 5.31 15.40
CA TYR A 86 13.92 5.46 14.10
C TYR A 86 14.07 4.12 13.38
N ILE A 87 13.53 4.05 12.16
CA ILE A 87 13.69 2.90 11.26
C ILE A 87 14.76 3.22 10.22
N LYS A 88 15.74 2.34 10.05
CA LYS A 88 16.77 2.47 9.02
C LYS A 88 16.17 2.29 7.62
N LYS A 89 16.35 3.28 6.76
CA LYS A 89 16.05 3.18 5.32
C LYS A 89 17.13 2.37 4.59
N LYS A 90 16.84 1.85 3.38
CA LYS A 90 17.81 1.11 2.56
C LYS A 90 19.06 1.93 2.18
N ASN A 91 18.94 3.24 2.11
CA ASN A 91 20.04 4.18 1.83
C ASN A 91 20.84 4.61 3.07
N GLY A 92 20.64 3.94 4.22
CA GLY A 92 21.32 4.26 5.47
C GLY A 92 20.71 5.43 6.27
N LYS A 93 19.88 6.28 5.65
CA LYS A 93 19.17 7.36 6.35
C LYS A 93 18.13 6.77 7.33
N LYS A 94 17.88 7.46 8.43
CA LYS A 94 16.86 7.06 9.41
C LYS A 94 15.50 7.69 9.05
N ARG A 95 14.40 6.94 9.23
CA ARG A 95 13.02 7.45 9.15
C ARG A 95 12.48 7.57 10.56
N PRO A 96 12.04 8.74 11.01
CA PRO A 96 11.36 8.88 12.29
C PRO A 96 9.97 8.22 12.21
N LEU A 97 9.58 7.53 13.27
CA LEU A 97 8.25 6.93 13.44
C LEU A 97 7.68 7.39 14.77
N GLY A 98 6.53 8.03 14.77
CA GLY A 98 5.79 8.39 15.98
C GLY A 98 4.84 7.26 16.39
N ILE A 99 4.94 6.79 17.61
CA ILE A 99 4.11 5.70 18.15
C ILE A 99 3.18 6.30 19.20
N PRO A 100 1.89 6.56 18.89
CA PRO A 100 0.90 7.03 19.85
C PRO A 100 0.59 5.96 20.90
N VAL A 101 0.07 6.35 22.07
CA VAL A 101 -0.48 5.42 23.05
C VAL A 101 -1.73 4.73 22.50
N TRP A 102 -2.11 3.60 23.11
CA TRP A 102 -3.20 2.79 22.57
C TRP A 102 -4.55 3.54 22.52
N GLY A 103 -4.89 4.27 23.59
CA GLY A 103 -6.11 5.07 23.62
C GLY A 103 -6.16 6.10 22.48
N ASP A 104 -5.05 6.80 22.24
CA ASP A 104 -4.94 7.76 21.14
C ASP A 104 -5.07 7.10 19.78
N LYS A 105 -4.48 5.90 19.57
CA LYS A 105 -4.66 5.13 18.31
C LYS A 105 -6.13 4.82 18.05
N VAL A 106 -6.88 4.44 19.09
CA VAL A 106 -8.31 4.12 18.95
C VAL A 106 -9.11 5.37 18.59
N LEU A 107 -8.90 6.50 19.30
CA LEU A 107 -9.59 7.75 18.99
C LEU A 107 -9.21 8.29 17.60
N GLN A 108 -7.94 8.25 17.23
CA GLN A 108 -7.49 8.60 15.88
C GLN A 108 -8.17 7.77 14.80
N GLU A 109 -8.40 6.46 15.03
CA GLU A 109 -9.12 5.62 14.08
C GLU A 109 -10.61 5.98 14.00
N VAL A 110 -11.25 6.36 15.12
CA VAL A 110 -12.63 6.86 15.10
C VAL A 110 -12.72 8.14 14.27
N MET A 111 -11.84 9.10 14.51
CA MET A 111 -11.78 10.35 13.73
C MET A 111 -11.49 10.08 12.25
N ARG A 112 -10.56 9.16 11.97
CA ARG A 112 -10.23 8.74 10.60
C ARG A 112 -11.43 8.18 9.85
N GLN A 113 -12.27 7.34 10.49
CA GLN A 113 -13.49 6.80 9.87
C GLN A 113 -14.45 7.92 9.47
N ILE A 114 -14.61 8.93 10.30
CA ILE A 114 -15.49 10.09 10.04
C ILE A 114 -14.94 10.92 8.87
N LEU A 115 -13.65 11.27 8.92
CA LEU A 115 -13.00 12.06 7.88
C LEU A 115 -12.98 11.31 6.54
N GLU A 116 -12.67 10.01 6.55
CA GLU A 116 -12.67 9.19 5.33
C GLU A 116 -14.07 9.13 4.71
N ALA A 117 -15.12 8.93 5.51
CA ALA A 117 -16.48 8.92 5.01
C ALA A 117 -16.85 10.24 4.30
N TYR A 118 -16.37 11.37 4.80
CA TYR A 118 -16.66 12.68 4.24
C TYR A 118 -15.80 13.02 3.02
N TYR A 119 -14.48 12.84 3.12
CA TYR A 119 -13.53 13.32 2.11
C TYR A 119 -13.29 12.33 0.96
N GLU A 120 -13.43 11.01 1.18
CA GLU A 120 -13.17 10.01 0.13
C GLU A 120 -13.95 10.26 -1.18
N PRO A 121 -15.24 10.66 -1.14
CA PRO A 121 -15.96 11.00 -2.37
C PRO A 121 -15.49 12.28 -3.09
N GLN A 122 -14.69 13.10 -2.41
CA GLN A 122 -14.23 14.40 -2.92
C GLN A 122 -12.79 14.36 -3.46
N PHE A 123 -12.06 13.31 -3.14
CA PHE A 123 -10.69 13.17 -3.59
C PHE A 123 -10.61 12.95 -5.09
N SER A 124 -9.59 13.54 -5.68
CA SER A 124 -9.24 13.36 -7.09
C SER A 124 -9.21 11.88 -7.51
N GLU A 125 -9.71 11.58 -8.71
CA GLU A 125 -9.60 10.25 -9.30
C GLU A 125 -8.15 9.84 -9.57
N HIS A 126 -7.24 10.80 -9.69
CA HIS A 126 -5.81 10.63 -9.93
C HIS A 126 -4.99 10.42 -8.66
N SER A 127 -5.61 10.47 -7.47
CA SER A 127 -4.98 10.21 -6.17
C SER A 127 -5.22 8.76 -5.72
N HIS A 128 -4.15 7.99 -5.44
CA HIS A 128 -4.24 6.55 -5.19
C HIS A 128 -3.70 6.08 -3.83
N GLY A 129 -2.82 6.84 -3.18
CA GLY A 129 -2.19 6.42 -1.93
C GLY A 129 -3.13 6.45 -0.72
N PHE A 130 -3.10 5.44 0.13
CA PHE A 130 -3.86 5.35 1.39
C PHE A 130 -5.39 5.43 1.26
N ARG A 131 -5.94 5.17 0.11
CA ARG A 131 -7.38 5.22 -0.18
C ARG A 131 -7.99 3.82 -0.32
N PRO A 132 -9.28 3.64 0.05
CA PRO A 132 -10.00 2.38 -0.20
C PRO A 132 -10.03 2.04 -1.70
N ASN A 133 -9.88 0.76 -2.04
CA ASN A 133 -9.92 0.23 -3.42
C ASN A 133 -8.89 0.84 -4.38
N ARG A 134 -7.90 1.58 -3.88
CA ARG A 134 -6.82 2.18 -4.65
C ARG A 134 -5.47 1.72 -4.10
N GLY A 135 -4.45 1.70 -4.95
CA GLY A 135 -3.13 1.24 -4.56
C GLY A 135 -2.11 1.47 -5.68
N CYS A 136 -0.90 0.95 -5.49
CA CYS A 136 0.18 1.09 -6.48
C CYS A 136 -0.25 0.63 -7.88
N HIS A 137 -1.00 -0.47 -7.97
CA HIS A 137 -1.42 -1.02 -9.26
C HIS A 137 -2.44 -0.15 -9.97
N THR A 138 -3.39 0.46 -9.26
CA THR A 138 -4.37 1.36 -9.88
C THR A 138 -3.70 2.62 -10.43
N ALA A 139 -2.73 3.19 -9.71
CA ALA A 139 -1.93 4.31 -10.20
C ALA A 139 -1.11 3.93 -11.46
N LEU A 140 -0.46 2.77 -11.43
CA LEU A 140 0.33 2.28 -12.57
C LEU A 140 -0.54 1.95 -13.79
N GLN A 141 -1.76 1.45 -13.60
CA GLN A 141 -2.70 1.19 -14.69
C GLN A 141 -3.16 2.49 -15.36
N GLU A 142 -3.34 3.54 -14.60
CA GLU A 142 -3.63 4.86 -15.15
C GLU A 142 -2.50 5.36 -16.05
N ILE A 143 -1.25 5.20 -15.63
CA ILE A 143 -0.09 5.59 -16.43
C ILE A 143 0.01 4.77 -17.73
N GLN A 144 -0.41 3.52 -17.74
CA GLN A 144 -0.35 2.66 -18.94
C GLN A 144 -1.12 3.22 -20.14
N VAL A 145 -2.13 4.06 -19.93
CA VAL A 145 -2.93 4.66 -21.00
C VAL A 145 -2.39 6.00 -21.50
N TRP A 146 -1.28 6.50 -20.96
CA TRP A 146 -0.67 7.77 -21.31
C TRP A 146 0.14 7.72 -22.62
N LYS A 147 -0.45 7.16 -23.65
CA LYS A 147 0.19 7.05 -24.96
C LYS A 147 0.61 8.43 -25.49
N GLY A 148 1.80 8.52 -26.08
CA GLY A 148 2.32 9.74 -26.70
C GLY A 148 3.02 10.70 -25.72
N THR A 149 3.20 10.33 -24.46
CA THR A 149 4.01 11.10 -23.50
C THR A 149 5.44 11.23 -23.99
N ARG A 150 5.98 12.45 -23.94
CA ARG A 150 7.37 12.79 -24.33
C ARG A 150 8.25 13.06 -23.13
N TRP A 151 7.69 13.66 -22.11
CA TRP A 151 8.37 14.02 -20.88
C TRP A 151 7.60 13.47 -19.69
N PHE A 152 8.32 12.84 -18.78
CA PHE A 152 7.83 12.57 -17.43
C PHE A 152 8.42 13.60 -16.48
N ILE A 153 7.59 14.16 -15.62
CA ILE A 153 7.99 15.01 -14.50
C ILE A 153 7.75 14.17 -13.25
N GLU A 154 8.85 13.68 -12.67
CA GLU A 154 8.84 12.91 -11.42
C GLU A 154 8.87 13.89 -10.26
N GLY A 155 7.94 13.83 -9.34
CA GLY A 155 7.89 14.75 -8.22
C GLY A 155 7.84 14.02 -6.87
N ASP A 156 8.57 14.55 -5.89
CA ASP A 156 8.63 14.09 -4.51
C ASP A 156 8.61 15.30 -3.58
N ILE A 157 7.80 15.27 -2.55
CA ILE A 157 7.74 16.35 -1.55
C ILE A 157 8.71 16.03 -0.42
N SER A 158 9.61 16.96 -0.13
CA SER A 158 10.64 16.76 0.90
C SER A 158 10.01 16.64 2.28
N GLN A 159 10.29 15.52 2.97
CA GLN A 159 9.85 15.29 4.37
C GLN A 159 8.36 15.58 4.61
N TYR A 160 7.50 15.28 3.65
CA TYR A 160 6.10 15.69 3.60
C TYR A 160 5.36 15.59 4.94
N PHE A 161 5.38 14.41 5.59
CA PHE A 161 4.67 14.23 6.87
C PHE A 161 5.22 15.09 8.02
N ASP A 162 6.48 15.48 7.94
CA ASP A 162 7.12 16.30 8.98
C ASP A 162 6.97 17.82 8.71
N THR A 163 6.49 18.21 7.50
CA THR A 163 6.41 19.60 7.06
C THR A 163 5.00 20.11 6.80
N ILE A 164 3.96 19.30 6.99
CA ILE A 164 2.56 19.73 6.88
C ILE A 164 2.32 20.92 7.84
N ASP A 165 1.88 22.06 7.30
CA ASP A 165 1.57 23.23 8.09
C ASP A 165 0.25 23.03 8.84
N HIS A 166 0.28 23.11 10.18
CA HIS A 166 -0.89 22.87 11.03
C HIS A 166 -2.00 23.90 10.78
N LYS A 167 -1.63 25.17 10.58
CA LYS A 167 -2.59 26.25 10.36
C LYS A 167 -3.35 26.04 9.05
N ILE A 168 -2.63 25.79 7.96
CA ILE A 168 -3.23 25.52 6.64
C ILE A 168 -4.11 24.26 6.70
N LEU A 169 -3.66 23.18 7.36
CA LEU A 169 -4.47 21.97 7.51
C LEU A 169 -5.77 22.23 8.26
N LEU A 170 -5.72 22.98 9.37
CA LEU A 170 -6.90 23.33 10.16
C LEU A 170 -7.85 24.25 9.39
N GLU A 171 -7.33 25.19 8.59
CA GLU A 171 -8.12 26.03 7.70
C GLU A 171 -8.85 25.20 6.62
N ILE A 172 -8.15 24.22 6.00
CA ILE A 172 -8.76 23.31 5.02
C ILE A 172 -9.89 22.48 5.67
N LEU A 173 -9.67 21.97 6.87
CA LEU A 173 -10.69 21.23 7.60
C LEU A 173 -11.89 22.10 7.98
N ALA A 174 -11.64 23.32 8.47
CA ALA A 174 -12.67 24.25 8.94
C ALA A 174 -13.60 24.74 7.80
N ARG A 175 -13.15 24.77 6.55
CA ARG A 175 -14.00 25.10 5.39
C ARG A 175 -15.20 24.15 5.26
N ASN A 176 -15.04 22.89 5.66
CA ASN A 176 -16.04 21.86 5.47
C ASN A 176 -16.60 21.29 6.78
N ILE A 177 -15.90 21.45 7.89
CA ILE A 177 -16.29 20.93 9.21
C ILE A 177 -16.62 22.12 10.10
N HIS A 178 -17.91 22.42 10.21
CA HIS A 178 -18.43 23.53 11.02
C HIS A 178 -18.68 23.07 12.46
N ASP A 179 -17.63 22.59 13.13
CA ASP A 179 -17.65 22.21 14.54
C ASP A 179 -16.29 22.54 15.19
N GLY A 180 -16.24 23.70 15.85
CA GLY A 180 -15.02 24.22 16.48
C GLY A 180 -14.42 23.27 17.54
N ARG A 181 -15.26 22.43 18.20
CA ARG A 181 -14.78 21.43 19.18
C ARG A 181 -14.00 20.33 18.49
N PHE A 182 -14.46 19.88 17.31
CA PHE A 182 -13.76 18.87 16.53
C PHE A 182 -12.43 19.43 15.98
N ILE A 183 -12.44 20.66 15.45
CA ILE A 183 -11.23 21.34 14.96
C ILE A 183 -10.22 21.53 16.10
N ARG A 184 -10.67 21.99 17.29
CA ARG A 184 -9.81 22.12 18.48
C ARG A 184 -9.21 20.77 18.90
N LEU A 185 -9.99 19.67 18.85
CA LEU A 185 -9.48 18.33 19.16
C LEU A 185 -8.39 17.91 18.19
N VAL A 186 -8.53 18.23 16.89
CA VAL A 186 -7.48 18.00 15.87
C VAL A 186 -6.26 18.88 16.15
N SER A 187 -6.44 20.17 16.44
CA SER A 187 -5.34 21.09 16.80
C SER A 187 -4.52 20.55 17.96
N ASN A 188 -5.19 20.20 19.06
CA ASN A 188 -4.53 19.65 20.24
C ASN A 188 -3.76 18.33 19.93
N MET A 189 -4.27 17.52 19.00
CA MET A 189 -3.58 16.31 18.56
C MET A 189 -2.29 16.63 17.79
N LEU A 190 -2.33 17.63 16.92
CA LEU A 190 -1.17 18.06 16.14
C LEU A 190 -0.10 18.69 17.04
N GLU A 191 -0.50 19.40 18.06
CA GLU A 191 0.35 20.09 19.02
C GLU A 191 0.90 19.16 20.13
N ALA A 192 0.35 17.95 20.30
CA ALA A 192 0.74 17.02 21.36
C ALA A 192 2.22 16.59 21.31
N GLY A 193 2.92 16.84 20.22
CA GLY A 193 4.34 16.64 20.09
C GLY A 193 4.80 15.19 20.14
N TYR A 194 6.08 15.02 20.40
CA TYR A 194 6.70 13.71 20.55
C TYR A 194 7.76 13.67 21.65
N LEU A 195 7.99 12.48 22.17
CA LEU A 195 9.03 12.19 23.15
C LEU A 195 10.17 11.44 22.45
N GLU A 196 11.36 12.04 22.46
CA GLU A 196 12.58 11.48 21.91
C GLU A 196 13.66 11.45 23.00
N GLU A 197 14.24 10.28 23.28
CA GLU A 197 15.23 10.11 24.34
C GLU A 197 14.77 10.70 25.69
N TRP A 198 13.48 10.52 26.04
CA TRP A 198 12.82 11.05 27.24
C TRP A 198 12.76 12.59 27.32
N LYS A 199 13.08 13.31 26.22
CA LYS A 199 12.91 14.76 26.11
C LYS A 199 11.67 15.07 25.29
N PHE A 200 10.77 15.89 25.84
CA PHE A 200 9.60 16.38 25.12
C PHE A 200 10.02 17.41 24.07
N LYS A 201 9.48 17.24 22.87
CA LYS A 201 9.64 18.18 21.76
C LYS A 201 8.25 18.53 21.21
N GLN A 202 7.94 19.79 21.25
CA GLN A 202 6.72 20.31 20.65
C GLN A 202 6.85 20.33 19.12
N THR A 203 5.78 20.04 18.40
CA THR A 203 5.73 20.12 16.94
C THR A 203 5.02 21.40 16.53
N ILE A 204 5.70 22.23 15.73
CA ILE A 204 5.12 23.44 15.11
C ILE A 204 4.53 23.06 13.74
N SER A 205 5.03 22.00 13.12
CA SER A 205 4.57 21.45 11.85
C SER A 205 4.65 19.92 11.87
N GLY A 206 3.94 19.28 10.96
CA GLY A 206 3.99 17.86 10.72
C GLY A 206 2.90 17.05 11.41
N VAL A 207 2.61 15.92 10.77
CA VAL A 207 1.72 14.88 11.30
C VAL A 207 2.59 13.66 11.65
N PRO A 208 2.47 13.06 12.85
CA PRO A 208 3.35 11.97 13.25
C PRO A 208 3.37 10.84 12.21
N GLN A 209 4.54 10.56 11.62
CA GLN A 209 4.71 9.38 10.77
C GLN A 209 4.44 8.13 11.61
N GLY A 210 3.31 7.44 11.34
CA GLY A 210 2.84 6.28 12.12
C GLY A 210 1.60 6.56 12.97
N GLY A 211 1.10 7.79 13.01
CA GLY A 211 -0.25 8.10 13.51
C GLY A 211 -1.31 7.43 12.63
N VAL A 212 -2.37 6.93 13.24
CA VAL A 212 -3.45 6.22 12.52
C VAL A 212 -4.23 7.16 11.60
N ILE A 213 -4.41 8.40 12.00
CA ILE A 213 -5.13 9.44 11.25
C ILE A 213 -4.25 10.14 10.20
N SER A 214 -2.93 10.08 10.33
CA SER A 214 -1.99 10.85 9.50
C SER A 214 -2.18 10.66 7.99
N PRO A 215 -2.45 9.44 7.46
CA PRO A 215 -2.66 9.26 6.02
C PRO A 215 -3.87 9.99 5.46
N ILE A 216 -4.99 10.06 6.19
CA ILE A 216 -6.17 10.79 5.72
C ILE A 216 -5.97 12.30 5.78
N LEU A 217 -5.34 12.82 6.84
CA LEU A 217 -4.99 14.23 6.92
C LEU A 217 -4.03 14.66 5.80
N ALA A 218 -3.05 13.81 5.51
CA ALA A 218 -2.14 14.02 4.40
C ALA A 218 -2.86 14.08 3.04
N ASN A 219 -3.82 13.19 2.79
CA ASN A 219 -4.61 13.23 1.56
C ASN A 219 -5.53 14.44 1.49
N ILE A 220 -6.14 14.86 2.61
CA ILE A 220 -6.95 16.10 2.67
C ILE A 220 -6.11 17.32 2.31
N TYR A 221 -4.89 17.41 2.85
CA TYR A 221 -3.98 18.51 2.58
C TYR A 221 -3.55 18.56 1.11
N LEU A 222 -3.15 17.44 0.53
CA LEU A 222 -2.74 17.37 -0.88
C LEU A 222 -3.91 17.37 -1.87
N ASN A 223 -5.14 17.26 -1.41
CA ASN A 223 -6.29 17.42 -2.31
C ASN A 223 -6.39 18.84 -2.88
N GLU A 224 -5.89 19.85 -2.16
CA GLU A 224 -5.75 21.21 -2.70
C GLU A 224 -4.79 21.26 -3.90
N PHE A 225 -3.71 20.47 -3.82
CA PHE A 225 -2.77 20.33 -4.93
C PHE A 225 -3.38 19.55 -6.11
N ASP A 226 -4.10 18.46 -5.82
CA ASP A 226 -4.79 17.67 -6.86
C ASP A 226 -5.80 18.55 -7.62
N ASN A 227 -6.63 19.31 -6.89
CA ASN A 227 -7.63 20.19 -7.48
C ASN A 227 -6.97 21.28 -8.35
N TRP A 228 -5.90 21.91 -7.86
CA TRP A 228 -5.18 22.92 -8.63
C TRP A 228 -4.58 22.35 -9.92
N ILE A 229 -4.01 21.14 -9.86
CA ILE A 229 -3.49 20.46 -11.06
C ILE A 229 -4.63 20.23 -12.08
N GLU A 230 -5.78 19.72 -11.63
CA GLU A 230 -6.90 19.36 -12.51
C GLU A 230 -7.63 20.59 -13.07
N GLU A 231 -7.85 21.60 -12.23
CA GLU A 231 -8.66 22.76 -12.60
C GLU A 231 -7.84 23.87 -13.30
N VAL A 232 -6.54 23.96 -13.02
CA VAL A 232 -5.69 25.05 -13.53
C VAL A 232 -4.58 24.54 -14.45
N LEU A 233 -3.74 23.62 -13.97
CA LEU A 233 -2.52 23.25 -14.68
C LEU A 233 -2.81 22.38 -15.92
N ILE A 234 -3.66 21.37 -15.80
CA ILE A 234 -4.02 20.49 -16.92
C ILE A 234 -4.72 21.28 -18.03
N PRO A 235 -5.71 22.16 -17.77
CA PRO A 235 -6.33 22.98 -18.82
C PRO A 235 -5.33 23.93 -19.50
N LYS A 236 -4.42 24.57 -18.73
CA LYS A 236 -3.40 25.49 -19.27
C LYS A 236 -2.49 24.77 -20.28
N TYR A 237 -2.01 23.57 -19.96
CA TYR A 237 -1.06 22.81 -20.77
C TYR A 237 -1.68 21.71 -21.64
N THR A 238 -3.01 21.74 -21.85
CA THR A 238 -3.71 20.81 -22.75
C THR A 238 -4.34 21.60 -23.90
N LYS A 239 -3.83 21.39 -25.12
CA LYS A 239 -4.28 22.07 -26.35
C LYS A 239 -4.56 21.07 -27.47
N GLY A 240 -5.50 21.41 -28.35
CA GLY A 240 -5.84 20.63 -29.54
C GLY A 240 -6.57 19.31 -29.25
N LYS A 241 -7.51 18.92 -30.07
CA LYS A 241 -8.23 17.63 -29.94
C LYS A 241 -7.44 16.46 -30.49
N ARG A 242 -6.66 16.64 -31.54
CA ARG A 242 -5.91 15.61 -32.26
C ARG A 242 -4.61 16.20 -32.81
N GLN A 243 -3.52 15.42 -32.74
CA GLN A 243 -2.25 15.75 -33.39
C GLN A 243 -2.43 15.81 -34.90
N LYS A 244 -1.80 16.78 -35.57
CA LYS A 244 -1.74 16.85 -37.04
C LYS A 244 -1.04 15.60 -37.58
N SER A 245 -1.50 15.14 -38.74
CA SER A 245 -0.81 14.05 -39.44
C SER A 245 0.54 14.51 -39.99
N ASN A 246 1.49 13.60 -40.08
CA ASN A 246 2.80 13.87 -40.68
C ASN A 246 2.63 14.01 -42.20
N PRO A 247 3.03 15.15 -42.80
CA PRO A 247 2.89 15.38 -44.27
C PRO A 247 3.59 14.31 -45.12
N GLU A 248 4.77 13.88 -44.73
CA GLU A 248 5.55 12.85 -45.41
C GLU A 248 4.84 11.48 -45.36
N TYR A 249 4.27 11.12 -44.19
CA TYR A 249 3.47 9.91 -44.06
C TYR A 249 2.23 9.93 -44.96
N ASN A 250 1.61 11.10 -45.11
CA ASN A 250 0.43 11.28 -45.99
C ASN A 250 0.82 11.18 -47.45
N LYS A 251 1.95 11.77 -47.87
CA LYS A 251 2.47 11.64 -49.24
C LYS A 251 2.68 10.17 -49.62
N LEU A 252 3.44 9.44 -48.78
CA LEU A 252 3.63 8.00 -49.02
C LEU A 252 2.30 7.20 -49.01
N THR A 253 1.35 7.61 -48.20
CA THR A 253 0.03 6.94 -48.18
C THR A 253 -0.73 7.15 -49.48
N ALA A 254 -0.71 8.35 -50.04
CA ALA A 254 -1.34 8.66 -51.33
C ALA A 254 -0.67 7.89 -52.47
N GLU A 255 0.65 7.85 -52.50
CA GLU A 255 1.46 7.13 -53.50
C GLU A 255 1.21 5.61 -53.44
N ILE A 256 1.14 5.02 -52.26
CA ILE A 256 0.79 3.61 -52.09
C ILE A 256 -0.63 3.33 -52.62
N GLN A 257 -1.58 4.25 -52.41
CA GLN A 257 -2.94 4.08 -52.91
C GLN A 257 -2.99 4.15 -54.44
N LYS A 258 -2.17 5.03 -55.05
CA LYS A 258 -2.06 5.17 -56.51
C LYS A 258 -1.52 3.88 -57.13
N LEU A 259 -0.34 3.41 -56.64
CA LEU A 259 0.32 2.18 -57.12
C LEU A 259 -0.59 0.92 -57.00
N ARG A 260 -1.37 0.85 -55.92
CA ARG A 260 -2.35 -0.25 -55.75
C ARG A 260 -3.48 -0.22 -56.78
N LYS A 261 -3.93 0.98 -57.21
CA LYS A 261 -4.90 1.12 -58.27
C LYS A 261 -4.32 0.77 -59.65
N GLU A 262 -3.02 1.05 -59.85
CA GLU A 262 -2.27 0.74 -61.05
C GLU A 262 -1.84 -0.74 -61.13
N GLY A 263 -2.07 -1.52 -60.09
CA GLY A 263 -1.72 -2.95 -60.05
C GLY A 263 -0.29 -3.28 -59.61
N ASP A 264 0.55 -2.27 -59.34
CA ASP A 264 1.94 -2.47 -58.91
C ASP A 264 2.00 -2.78 -57.39
N ALA A 265 1.69 -4.02 -57.04
CA ALA A 265 1.69 -4.48 -55.68
C ALA A 265 3.10 -4.55 -55.07
N LYS A 266 4.18 -4.73 -55.88
CA LYS A 266 5.55 -4.88 -55.40
C LYS A 266 6.11 -3.55 -54.91
N THR A 267 6.00 -2.51 -55.72
CA THR A 267 6.46 -1.15 -55.35
C THR A 267 5.60 -0.59 -54.21
N ALA A 268 4.29 -0.81 -54.27
CA ALA A 268 3.40 -0.42 -53.17
C ALA A 268 3.79 -1.08 -51.83
N HIS A 269 4.26 -2.34 -51.85
CA HIS A 269 4.72 -3.00 -50.64
C HIS A 269 6.04 -2.40 -50.10
N GLN A 270 6.96 -2.05 -50.98
CA GLN A 270 8.22 -1.36 -50.60
C GLN A 270 7.90 -0.03 -49.88
N LEU A 271 7.05 0.80 -50.48
CA LEU A 271 6.63 2.06 -49.87
C LEU A 271 5.88 1.88 -48.55
N VAL A 272 5.11 0.79 -48.38
CA VAL A 272 4.52 0.45 -47.07
C VAL A 272 5.59 0.19 -46.00
N VAL A 273 6.70 -0.47 -46.37
CA VAL A 273 7.81 -0.72 -45.42
C VAL A 273 8.51 0.60 -45.07
N GLU A 274 8.74 1.49 -46.02
CA GLU A 274 9.32 2.82 -45.78
C GLU A 274 8.40 3.68 -44.92
N ARG A 275 7.10 3.77 -45.26
CA ARG A 275 6.12 4.49 -44.48
C ARG A 275 6.06 4.01 -43.02
N ARG A 276 6.29 2.72 -42.78
CA ARG A 276 6.31 2.16 -41.41
C ARG A 276 7.48 2.71 -40.57
N LYS A 277 8.54 3.27 -41.17
CA LYS A 277 9.64 3.88 -40.43
C LYS A 277 9.33 5.29 -39.94
N ILE A 278 8.33 5.93 -40.50
CA ILE A 278 7.92 7.31 -40.20
C ILE A 278 6.72 7.35 -39.26
N PRO A 279 6.69 8.26 -38.26
CA PRO A 279 5.51 8.43 -37.43
C PRO A 279 4.33 8.97 -38.23
N SER A 280 3.13 8.42 -38.02
CA SER A 280 1.89 8.84 -38.72
C SER A 280 1.39 10.22 -38.30
N VAL A 281 1.83 10.73 -37.16
CA VAL A 281 1.47 12.05 -36.62
C VAL A 281 2.70 12.93 -36.53
N ASN A 282 2.51 14.24 -36.66
CA ASN A 282 3.60 15.20 -36.44
C ASN A 282 3.93 15.23 -34.94
N THR A 283 5.07 14.64 -34.58
CA THR A 283 5.54 14.58 -33.19
C THR A 283 5.95 15.95 -32.64
N GLN A 284 6.14 16.97 -33.50
CA GLN A 284 6.51 18.33 -33.13
C GLN A 284 5.34 19.32 -33.31
N ASP A 285 4.10 18.85 -33.32
CA ASP A 285 2.94 19.71 -33.44
C ASP A 285 2.79 20.65 -32.24
N GLU A 286 3.09 21.92 -32.46
CA GLU A 286 3.02 22.97 -31.42
C GLU A 286 1.59 23.25 -30.95
N ASN A 287 0.59 22.90 -31.77
CA ASN A 287 -0.83 23.07 -31.46
C ASN A 287 -1.43 21.89 -30.70
N TYR A 288 -0.63 20.86 -30.39
CA TYR A 288 -1.06 19.71 -29.64
C TYR A 288 -0.22 19.51 -28.40
N ARG A 289 -0.86 19.68 -27.25
CA ARG A 289 -0.25 19.44 -25.93
C ARG A 289 -1.20 18.61 -25.08
N ARG A 290 -0.64 17.74 -24.24
CA ARG A 290 -1.39 16.94 -23.25
C ARG A 290 -0.61 16.86 -21.97
N LEU A 291 -1.22 17.30 -20.90
CA LEU A 291 -0.73 17.08 -19.54
C LEU A 291 -1.61 16.03 -18.85
N ARG A 292 -0.99 15.08 -18.18
CA ARG A 292 -1.62 14.01 -17.42
C ARG A 292 -0.96 13.92 -16.06
N TYR A 293 -1.69 13.47 -15.06
CA TYR A 293 -1.27 13.49 -13.69
C TYR A 293 -1.69 12.22 -12.95
N VAL A 294 -0.88 11.77 -12.00
CA VAL A 294 -1.21 10.73 -11.01
C VAL A 294 -0.40 10.96 -9.75
N ARG A 295 -1.00 10.72 -8.60
CA ARG A 295 -0.35 10.83 -7.29
C ARG A 295 -0.54 9.57 -6.46
N TYR A 296 0.49 9.21 -5.73
CA TYR A 296 0.45 8.17 -4.70
C TYR A 296 1.10 8.69 -3.40
N ALA A 297 0.29 9.10 -2.44
CA ALA A 297 0.72 9.82 -1.24
C ALA A 297 1.48 11.12 -1.59
N ASP A 298 2.75 11.21 -1.22
CA ASP A 298 3.66 12.32 -1.51
C ASP A 298 4.40 12.20 -2.86
N ASP A 299 4.44 11.01 -3.44
CA ASP A 299 5.01 10.78 -4.77
C ASP A 299 3.98 11.12 -5.87
N PHE A 300 4.38 11.90 -6.89
CA PHE A 300 3.53 12.18 -8.03
C PHE A 300 4.29 12.09 -9.35
N LEU A 301 3.55 11.81 -10.43
CA LEU A 301 4.08 11.71 -11.78
C LEU A 301 3.19 12.46 -12.75
N LEU A 302 3.78 13.31 -13.59
CA LEU A 302 3.08 13.89 -14.71
C LEU A 302 3.66 13.34 -16.02
N GLY A 303 2.77 13.14 -16.99
CA GLY A 303 3.12 12.78 -18.36
C GLY A 303 2.77 13.91 -19.30
N PHE A 304 3.77 14.50 -19.96
CA PHE A 304 3.58 15.65 -20.81
C PHE A 304 3.93 15.37 -22.28
N THR A 305 3.07 15.86 -23.16
CA THR A 305 3.30 15.87 -24.63
C THR A 305 3.43 17.33 -25.06
N GLY A 306 4.66 17.78 -25.28
CA GLY A 306 5.00 19.16 -25.63
C GLY A 306 6.51 19.36 -25.70
N SER A 307 6.98 20.61 -25.59
CA SER A 307 8.39 20.95 -25.58
C SER A 307 9.04 20.65 -24.22
N LYS A 308 10.37 20.65 -24.15
CA LYS A 308 11.10 20.51 -22.88
C LYS A 308 10.95 21.77 -22.03
N ALA A 309 10.97 22.94 -22.66
CA ALA A 309 10.79 24.23 -21.98
C ALA A 309 9.44 24.29 -21.26
N ASP A 310 8.34 23.86 -21.91
CA ASP A 310 7.05 23.78 -21.24
C ASP A 310 7.06 22.81 -20.04
N ALA A 311 7.80 21.71 -20.13
CA ALA A 311 7.91 20.76 -19.02
C ALA A 311 8.71 21.36 -17.84
N GLU A 312 9.71 22.20 -18.12
CA GLU A 312 10.47 22.96 -17.12
C GLU A 312 9.57 24.00 -16.45
N GLU A 313 8.78 24.76 -17.22
CA GLU A 313 7.81 25.72 -16.72
C GLU A 313 6.75 25.06 -15.81
N ILE A 314 6.20 23.89 -16.23
CA ILE A 314 5.27 23.12 -15.42
C ILE A 314 5.89 22.75 -14.06
N LYS A 315 7.15 22.29 -14.06
CA LYS A 315 7.87 21.93 -12.82
C LYS A 315 8.02 23.15 -11.89
N GLU A 316 8.34 24.32 -12.43
CA GLU A 316 8.49 25.57 -11.67
C GLU A 316 7.14 26.02 -11.08
N GLU A 317 6.07 25.97 -11.86
CA GLU A 317 4.73 26.31 -11.38
C GLU A 317 4.27 25.40 -10.23
N ILE A 318 4.53 24.09 -10.34
CA ILE A 318 4.26 23.13 -9.27
C ILE A 318 5.04 23.51 -8.01
N GLY A 319 6.33 23.79 -8.14
CA GLY A 319 7.18 24.20 -7.01
C GLY A 319 6.68 25.47 -6.33
N ARG A 320 6.27 26.45 -7.12
CA ARG A 320 5.69 27.70 -6.64
C ARG A 320 4.38 27.47 -5.89
N PHE A 321 3.43 26.73 -6.47
CA PHE A 321 2.17 26.40 -5.83
C PHE A 321 2.36 25.68 -4.48
N LEU A 322 3.20 24.64 -4.46
CA LEU A 322 3.48 23.87 -3.24
C LEU A 322 4.05 24.78 -2.15
N LYS A 323 4.98 25.70 -2.50
CA LYS A 323 5.60 26.61 -1.55
C LYS A 323 4.63 27.69 -1.05
N GLU A 324 3.93 28.38 -1.96
CA GLU A 324 3.12 29.55 -1.62
C GLU A 324 1.76 29.20 -1.01
N LYS A 325 1.14 28.10 -1.46
CA LYS A 325 -0.21 27.69 -1.02
C LYS A 325 -0.22 26.65 0.08
N LEU A 326 0.78 25.77 0.07
CA LEU A 326 0.83 24.63 1.00
C LEU A 326 2.06 24.64 1.91
N ASN A 327 2.90 25.67 1.83
CA ASN A 327 4.14 25.74 2.62
C ASN A 327 4.98 24.45 2.55
N LEU A 328 4.99 23.79 1.36
CA LEU A 328 5.71 22.53 1.10
C LEU A 328 6.87 22.78 0.16
N ILE A 329 7.95 22.01 0.34
CA ILE A 329 9.15 22.12 -0.48
C ILE A 329 9.28 20.85 -1.34
N MET A 330 9.35 21.07 -2.65
CA MET A 330 9.63 19.98 -3.60
C MET A 330 11.10 19.54 -3.49
N SER A 331 11.36 18.24 -3.49
CA SER A 331 12.72 17.70 -3.43
C SER A 331 13.44 17.91 -4.78
N GLU A 332 14.42 18.81 -4.84
CA GLU A 332 15.19 19.06 -6.05
C GLU A 332 15.94 17.83 -6.56
N GLU A 333 16.54 17.06 -5.66
CA GLU A 333 17.30 15.83 -5.99
C GLU A 333 16.45 14.75 -6.64
N LYS A 334 15.16 14.69 -6.33
CA LYS A 334 14.25 13.63 -6.79
C LYS A 334 13.26 14.11 -7.84
N THR A 335 13.10 15.43 -8.01
CA THR A 335 12.20 15.98 -9.02
C THR A 335 12.92 16.12 -10.34
N LEU A 336 12.71 15.13 -11.22
CA LEU A 336 13.41 14.99 -12.48
C LEU A 336 12.47 15.20 -13.66
N ILE A 337 13.01 15.77 -14.74
CA ILE A 337 12.36 15.80 -16.06
C ILE A 337 13.03 14.75 -16.94
N THR A 338 12.32 13.67 -17.20
CA THR A 338 12.84 12.49 -17.88
C THR A 338 12.25 12.38 -19.28
N ASN A 339 13.10 12.24 -20.30
CA ASN A 339 12.64 11.99 -21.67
C ASN A 339 12.08 10.56 -21.79
N ALA A 340 10.78 10.45 -22.01
CA ALA A 340 10.06 9.17 -22.01
C ALA A 340 10.55 8.15 -23.03
N GLY A 341 11.14 8.59 -24.15
CA GLY A 341 11.60 7.70 -25.22
C GLY A 341 13.01 7.17 -25.05
N SER A 342 13.93 7.94 -24.44
CA SER A 342 15.33 7.58 -24.26
C SER A 342 15.65 7.09 -22.85
N GLN A 343 14.95 7.57 -21.85
CA GLN A 343 15.15 7.27 -20.44
C GLN A 343 13.91 6.62 -19.82
N ALA A 344 14.02 6.15 -18.60
CA ALA A 344 12.90 5.61 -17.84
C ALA A 344 12.70 6.43 -16.57
N ALA A 345 11.47 6.93 -16.37
CA ALA A 345 11.05 7.52 -15.12
C ALA A 345 10.86 6.44 -14.04
N LYS A 346 11.05 6.79 -12.78
CA LYS A 346 10.90 5.89 -11.65
C LYS A 346 9.69 6.27 -10.83
N PHE A 347 8.71 5.39 -10.78
CA PHE A 347 7.51 5.62 -9.97
C PHE A 347 7.04 4.32 -9.34
N LEU A 348 6.75 4.34 -8.03
CA LEU A 348 6.29 3.17 -7.26
C LEU A 348 7.15 1.91 -7.49
N GLY A 349 8.47 2.07 -7.57
CA GLY A 349 9.39 0.95 -7.75
C GLY A 349 9.42 0.34 -9.15
N TYR A 350 8.66 0.86 -10.11
CA TYR A 350 8.73 0.52 -11.52
C TYR A 350 9.59 1.51 -12.30
N GLU A 351 10.13 1.07 -13.43
CA GLU A 351 10.66 1.93 -14.49
C GLU A 351 9.59 2.10 -15.57
N ILE A 352 9.31 3.37 -15.92
CA ILE A 352 8.24 3.76 -16.84
C ILE A 352 8.86 4.39 -18.07
N LYS A 353 8.56 3.86 -19.25
CA LYS A 353 9.17 4.31 -20.51
C LYS A 353 8.15 4.30 -21.65
N ALA A 354 8.22 5.29 -22.54
CA ALA A 354 7.50 5.23 -23.82
C ALA A 354 8.25 4.30 -24.78
N GLN A 355 7.57 3.30 -25.31
CA GLN A 355 8.17 2.34 -26.23
C GLN A 355 8.49 3.00 -27.58
N ARG A 356 9.68 2.72 -28.09
CA ARG A 356 10.11 3.03 -29.46
C ARG A 356 10.45 1.72 -30.15
N VAL A 357 9.43 1.09 -30.74
CA VAL A 357 9.57 -0.20 -31.42
C VAL A 357 9.06 -0.02 -32.85
N ASN A 358 9.99 0.16 -33.79
CA ASN A 358 9.65 0.37 -35.20
C ASN A 358 9.39 -0.94 -35.95
N ASP A 359 9.95 -2.04 -35.46
CA ASP A 359 9.94 -3.34 -36.16
C ASP A 359 8.73 -4.23 -35.77
N TYR A 360 8.06 -3.92 -34.66
CA TYR A 360 6.88 -4.67 -34.24
C TYR A 360 5.61 -4.20 -34.96
N ILE A 361 5.03 -5.11 -35.71
CA ILE A 361 3.75 -4.94 -36.40
C ILE A 361 2.73 -5.86 -35.74
N ASP A 362 1.61 -5.31 -35.31
CA ASP A 362 0.52 -6.09 -34.75
C ASP A 362 -0.14 -6.98 -35.84
N PRO A 363 -0.96 -7.98 -35.47
CA PRO A 363 -1.67 -8.84 -36.44
C PRO A 363 -2.59 -8.06 -37.41
N LYS A 364 -2.89 -6.80 -37.10
CA LYS A 364 -3.68 -5.90 -37.97
C LYS A 364 -2.80 -5.02 -38.87
N GLY A 365 -1.50 -5.31 -38.95
CA GLY A 365 -0.55 -4.56 -39.79
C GLY A 365 -0.17 -3.16 -39.27
N ARG A 366 -0.36 -2.87 -37.97
CA ARG A 366 -0.12 -1.55 -37.37
C ARG A 366 1.07 -1.57 -36.43
N ARG A 367 1.81 -0.46 -36.35
CA ARG A 367 2.82 -0.23 -35.31
C ARG A 367 2.15 0.20 -34.00
N GLY A 368 1.45 -0.73 -33.35
CA GLY A 368 0.67 -0.44 -32.14
C GLY A 368 1.49 -0.13 -30.90
N ALA A 369 2.75 -0.57 -30.86
CA ALA A 369 3.63 -0.44 -29.70
C ALA A 369 4.27 0.95 -29.55
N ASN A 370 4.48 1.69 -30.68
CA ASN A 370 5.13 3.00 -30.63
C ASN A 370 4.35 4.02 -29.80
N GLY A 371 5.04 4.66 -28.85
CA GLY A 371 4.47 5.62 -27.92
C GLY A 371 3.61 5.01 -26.81
N ALA A 372 3.42 3.68 -26.79
CA ALA A 372 2.77 3.00 -25.67
C ALA A 372 3.68 3.01 -24.44
N ILE A 373 3.09 3.16 -23.27
CA ILE A 373 3.84 3.15 -22.02
C ILE A 373 4.16 1.72 -21.61
N ALA A 374 5.44 1.46 -21.38
CA ALA A 374 5.95 0.23 -20.77
C ALA A 374 6.16 0.44 -19.27
N LEU A 375 5.68 -0.49 -18.48
CA LEU A 375 6.03 -0.66 -17.08
C LEU A 375 7.06 -1.77 -16.99
N LEU A 376 8.19 -1.53 -16.34
CA LEU A 376 9.32 -2.46 -16.29
C LEU A 376 9.77 -2.70 -14.85
N VAL A 377 10.24 -3.92 -14.59
CA VAL A 377 10.99 -4.24 -13.37
C VAL A 377 12.40 -3.65 -13.53
N PRO A 378 12.89 -2.82 -12.60
CA PRO A 378 14.25 -2.35 -12.62
C PRO A 378 15.26 -3.52 -12.47
N ALA A 379 16.32 -3.54 -13.30
CA ALA A 379 17.34 -4.59 -13.23
C ALA A 379 17.96 -4.70 -11.83
N LYS A 380 18.21 -3.57 -11.19
CA LYS A 380 18.75 -3.48 -9.83
C LYS A 380 17.90 -4.21 -8.80
N VAL A 381 16.55 -4.24 -8.96
CA VAL A 381 15.65 -4.98 -8.06
C VAL A 381 15.93 -6.47 -8.14
N ILE A 382 16.06 -7.04 -9.33
CA ILE A 382 16.37 -8.46 -9.51
C ILE A 382 17.71 -8.80 -8.87
N GLU A 383 18.74 -7.99 -9.12
CA GLU A 383 20.07 -8.18 -8.56
C GLU A 383 20.10 -8.13 -7.03
N GLU A 384 19.49 -7.10 -6.45
CA GLU A 384 19.39 -6.95 -4.98
C GLU A 384 18.65 -8.11 -4.33
N LYS A 385 17.57 -8.57 -4.95
CA LYS A 385 16.80 -9.72 -4.42
C LYS A 385 17.57 -11.02 -4.54
N CYS A 386 18.34 -11.23 -5.61
CA CYS A 386 19.20 -12.39 -5.75
C CYS A 386 20.31 -12.45 -4.68
N LYS A 387 20.88 -11.30 -4.26
CA LYS A 387 21.94 -11.25 -3.23
C LYS A 387 21.58 -11.99 -1.94
N LYS A 388 20.30 -12.02 -1.57
CA LYS A 388 19.82 -12.76 -0.37
C LYS A 388 20.07 -14.27 -0.44
N TYR A 389 20.15 -14.83 -1.65
CA TYR A 389 20.26 -16.27 -1.91
C TYR A 389 21.64 -16.68 -2.44
N ILE A 390 22.57 -15.72 -2.54
CA ILE A 390 23.89 -15.90 -3.13
C ILE A 390 24.98 -15.59 -2.09
N LYS A 391 26.00 -16.42 -2.05
CA LYS A 391 27.25 -16.15 -1.32
C LYS A 391 28.43 -16.50 -2.24
N ARG A 392 29.39 -15.58 -2.43
CA ARG A 392 30.54 -15.75 -3.33
C ARG A 392 30.12 -16.19 -4.76
N GLY A 393 29.09 -15.53 -5.32
CA GLY A 393 28.59 -15.79 -6.68
C GLY A 393 27.74 -17.05 -6.84
N LYS A 394 27.64 -17.93 -5.84
CA LYS A 394 26.91 -19.21 -5.90
C LYS A 394 25.71 -19.19 -4.97
N ALA A 395 24.62 -19.88 -5.39
CA ALA A 395 23.45 -20.04 -4.52
C ALA A 395 23.84 -20.76 -3.22
N THR A 396 23.31 -20.30 -2.08
CA THR A 396 23.63 -20.81 -0.74
C THR A 396 22.36 -21.15 0.04
N HIS A 397 22.47 -22.03 1.03
CA HIS A 397 21.39 -22.33 1.97
C HIS A 397 21.15 -21.17 2.93
N ARG A 398 19.98 -21.14 3.56
CA ARG A 398 19.58 -20.10 4.54
C ARG A 398 19.66 -20.66 5.96
N ASN A 399 20.73 -20.29 6.70
CA ASN A 399 20.96 -20.76 8.06
C ASN A 399 19.80 -20.47 9.02
N ASN A 400 19.16 -19.32 8.85
CA ASN A 400 18.05 -18.88 9.70
C ASN A 400 16.77 -19.71 9.57
N LEU A 401 16.69 -20.61 8.56
CA LEU A 401 15.54 -21.48 8.35
C LEU A 401 15.83 -22.97 8.67
N LEU A 402 17.04 -23.33 9.02
CA LEU A 402 17.42 -24.72 9.26
C LEU A 402 16.67 -25.38 10.43
N GLN A 403 16.24 -24.58 11.41
CA GLN A 403 15.47 -25.06 12.55
C GLN A 403 13.96 -25.15 12.31
N ASP A 404 13.48 -24.56 11.19
CA ASP A 404 12.07 -24.59 10.83
C ASP A 404 11.71 -25.96 10.23
N ASP A 405 10.43 -26.35 10.28
CA ASP A 405 9.93 -27.52 9.57
C ASP A 405 9.94 -27.32 8.04
N ASP A 406 9.94 -28.41 7.28
CA ASP A 406 10.06 -28.38 5.81
C ASP A 406 8.91 -27.60 5.16
N PHE A 407 7.70 -27.71 5.72
CA PHE A 407 6.53 -26.98 5.26
C PHE A 407 6.76 -25.46 5.39
N SER A 408 7.22 -25.00 6.55
CA SER A 408 7.52 -23.59 6.83
C SER A 408 8.64 -23.05 5.94
N ILE A 409 9.68 -23.86 5.69
CA ILE A 409 10.77 -23.50 4.77
C ILE A 409 10.22 -23.27 3.36
N VAL A 410 9.51 -24.24 2.79
CA VAL A 410 8.96 -24.14 1.43
C VAL A 410 7.98 -22.99 1.33
N GLN A 411 7.09 -22.82 2.31
CA GLN A 411 6.11 -21.75 2.35
C GLN A 411 6.78 -20.36 2.40
N THR A 412 7.86 -20.19 3.16
CA THR A 412 8.62 -18.94 3.25
C THR A 412 9.19 -18.53 1.90
N TYR A 413 9.86 -19.44 1.19
CA TYR A 413 10.38 -19.16 -0.14
C TYR A 413 9.28 -18.81 -1.13
N GLN A 414 8.19 -19.57 -1.14
CA GLN A 414 7.05 -19.34 -2.04
C GLN A 414 6.39 -17.98 -1.79
N GLN A 415 6.19 -17.60 -0.53
CA GLN A 415 5.59 -16.30 -0.17
C GLN A 415 6.48 -15.14 -0.59
N GLU A 416 7.80 -15.24 -0.34
CA GLU A 416 8.76 -14.21 -0.75
C GLU A 416 8.77 -14.02 -2.28
N TYR A 417 8.79 -15.11 -3.04
CA TYR A 417 8.77 -15.05 -4.51
C TYR A 417 7.43 -14.55 -5.05
N ARG A 418 6.33 -15.12 -4.54
CA ARG A 418 4.96 -14.73 -4.93
C ARG A 418 4.70 -13.25 -4.70
N GLY A 419 5.09 -12.72 -3.55
CA GLY A 419 4.92 -11.31 -3.21
C GLY A 419 5.61 -10.39 -4.22
N LEU A 420 6.83 -10.74 -4.65
CA LEU A 420 7.56 -9.97 -5.66
C LEU A 420 6.90 -10.05 -7.04
N VAL A 421 6.55 -11.26 -7.50
CA VAL A 421 5.90 -11.44 -8.80
C VAL A 421 4.53 -10.74 -8.84
N GLN A 422 3.76 -10.82 -7.76
CA GLN A 422 2.48 -10.13 -7.65
C GLN A 422 2.64 -8.61 -7.68
N TYR A 423 3.63 -8.06 -6.96
CA TYR A 423 3.89 -6.63 -6.99
C TYR A 423 4.22 -6.13 -8.41
N TYR A 424 5.05 -6.87 -9.15
CA TYR A 424 5.48 -6.51 -10.50
C TYR A 424 4.63 -7.12 -11.63
N ILE A 425 3.43 -7.59 -11.34
CA ILE A 425 2.59 -8.33 -12.32
C ILE A 425 2.19 -7.52 -13.55
N LEU A 426 2.23 -6.18 -13.45
CA LEU A 426 1.98 -5.26 -14.55
C LEU A 426 3.20 -5.06 -15.46
N ALA A 427 4.39 -5.53 -15.05
CA ALA A 427 5.62 -5.30 -15.80
C ALA A 427 5.71 -6.18 -17.04
N GLN A 428 6.10 -5.59 -18.18
CA GLN A 428 6.26 -6.29 -19.46
C GLN A 428 7.45 -7.26 -19.44
N ASN A 429 8.50 -6.95 -18.68
CA ASN A 429 9.68 -7.80 -18.49
C ASN A 429 9.58 -8.70 -17.24
N LEU A 430 8.38 -9.11 -16.86
CA LEU A 430 8.13 -9.96 -15.69
C LEU A 430 8.93 -11.28 -15.74
N SER A 431 9.20 -11.79 -16.96
CA SER A 431 10.05 -12.97 -17.21
C SER A 431 11.46 -12.87 -16.61
N TRP A 432 11.97 -11.67 -16.34
CA TRP A 432 13.27 -11.46 -15.70
C TRP A 432 13.32 -12.09 -14.29
N PHE A 433 12.19 -12.28 -13.63
CA PHE A 433 12.12 -12.99 -12.36
C PHE A 433 12.49 -14.48 -12.46
N SER A 434 12.62 -15.07 -13.67
CA SER A 434 13.13 -16.43 -13.87
C SER A 434 14.54 -16.59 -13.30
N LYS A 435 15.40 -15.57 -13.40
CA LYS A 435 16.73 -15.55 -12.77
C LYS A 435 16.65 -15.68 -11.26
N LEU A 436 15.77 -14.89 -10.63
CA LEU A 436 15.55 -14.98 -9.17
C LEU A 436 14.96 -16.34 -8.78
N TYR A 437 14.00 -16.85 -9.56
CA TYR A 437 13.41 -18.20 -9.36
C TYR A 437 14.48 -19.26 -9.26
N TRP A 438 15.41 -19.30 -10.22
CA TRP A 438 16.49 -20.28 -10.25
C TRP A 438 17.40 -20.20 -9.00
N TYR A 439 17.79 -19.00 -8.57
CA TYR A 439 18.59 -18.84 -7.35
C TYR A 439 17.82 -19.26 -6.11
N MET A 440 16.54 -18.92 -6.02
CA MET A 440 15.68 -19.28 -4.89
C MET A 440 15.42 -20.78 -4.82
N GLU A 441 15.13 -21.46 -5.95
CA GLU A 441 14.95 -22.91 -6.01
C GLU A 441 16.21 -23.64 -5.56
N THR A 442 17.37 -23.25 -6.11
CA THR A 442 18.66 -23.83 -5.74
C THR A 442 18.96 -23.60 -4.24
N SER A 443 18.69 -22.41 -3.73
CA SER A 443 18.86 -22.07 -2.30
C SER A 443 17.92 -22.88 -1.40
N LEU A 444 16.66 -23.06 -1.80
CA LEU A 444 15.67 -23.88 -1.10
C LEU A 444 16.13 -25.32 -0.99
N LEU A 445 16.52 -25.92 -2.12
CA LEU A 445 17.01 -27.31 -2.15
C LEU A 445 18.29 -27.47 -1.33
N LYS A 446 19.22 -26.50 -1.36
CA LYS A 446 20.41 -26.50 -0.49
C LYS A 446 20.03 -26.38 0.99
N THR A 447 19.00 -25.59 1.34
CA THR A 447 18.54 -25.44 2.72
C THR A 447 17.97 -26.77 3.25
N LEU A 448 17.13 -27.44 2.45
CA LEU A 448 16.58 -28.75 2.78
C LEU A 448 17.68 -29.84 2.84
N ALA A 449 18.62 -29.83 1.89
CA ALA A 449 19.74 -30.78 1.86
C ALA A 449 20.65 -30.60 3.09
N CYS A 450 20.96 -29.39 3.48
CA CYS A 450 21.74 -29.10 4.69
C CYS A 450 21.01 -29.57 5.97
N LYS A 451 19.71 -29.25 6.08
CA LYS A 451 18.89 -29.67 7.23
C LYS A 451 18.83 -31.18 7.40
N HIS A 452 18.65 -31.92 6.29
CA HIS A 452 18.51 -33.38 6.29
C HIS A 452 19.83 -34.12 6.07
N ARG A 453 20.98 -33.44 6.07
CA ARG A 453 22.32 -34.03 5.81
C ARG A 453 22.32 -34.91 4.56
N SER A 454 21.77 -34.40 3.46
CA SER A 454 21.48 -35.11 2.22
C SER A 454 21.94 -34.31 0.99
N SER A 455 21.81 -34.86 -0.21
CA SER A 455 22.14 -34.18 -1.45
C SER A 455 20.94 -33.40 -2.02
N ILE A 456 21.22 -32.35 -2.83
CA ILE A 456 20.20 -31.56 -3.54
C ILE A 456 19.31 -32.46 -4.40
N ASN A 457 19.91 -33.44 -5.12
CA ASN A 457 19.16 -34.31 -6.01
C ASN A 457 18.20 -35.23 -5.24
N LYS A 458 18.62 -35.76 -4.08
CA LYS A 458 17.74 -36.55 -3.21
C LYS A 458 16.55 -35.72 -2.69
N GLN A 459 16.80 -34.48 -2.28
CA GLN A 459 15.71 -33.59 -1.83
C GLN A 459 14.78 -33.17 -2.98
N LYS A 460 15.34 -32.90 -4.17
CA LYS A 460 14.54 -32.61 -5.36
C LYS A 460 13.64 -33.81 -5.72
N ALA A 461 14.17 -35.02 -5.75
CA ALA A 461 13.40 -36.25 -6.01
C ALA A 461 12.28 -36.46 -4.98
N LYS A 462 12.59 -36.24 -3.68
CA LYS A 462 11.63 -36.40 -2.57
C LYS A 462 10.41 -35.51 -2.67
N TYR A 463 10.59 -34.24 -3.08
CA TYR A 463 9.52 -33.25 -3.05
C TYR A 463 8.95 -32.89 -4.43
N ARG A 464 9.53 -33.44 -5.51
CA ARG A 464 9.07 -33.13 -6.87
C ARG A 464 7.68 -33.69 -7.12
N THR A 465 6.81 -32.84 -7.63
CA THR A 465 5.46 -33.17 -8.10
C THR A 465 5.04 -32.25 -9.22
N THR A 466 3.83 -32.39 -9.70
CA THR A 466 3.24 -31.49 -10.71
C THR A 466 1.94 -30.89 -10.20
N ILE A 467 1.68 -29.67 -10.59
CA ILE A 467 0.41 -29.00 -10.33
C ILE A 467 -0.19 -28.46 -11.62
N THR A 468 -1.51 -28.42 -11.69
CA THR A 468 -2.20 -27.74 -12.79
C THR A 468 -2.24 -26.25 -12.50
N SER A 469 -1.65 -25.44 -13.39
CA SER A 469 -1.68 -23.99 -13.29
C SER A 469 -3.08 -23.44 -13.58
N THR A 470 -3.32 -22.17 -13.22
CA THR A 470 -4.59 -21.47 -13.54
C THR A 470 -4.89 -21.39 -15.05
N SER A 471 -3.90 -21.63 -15.91
CA SER A 471 -4.04 -21.71 -17.37
C SER A 471 -4.28 -23.13 -17.88
N GLY A 472 -4.53 -24.12 -17.03
CA GLY A 472 -4.73 -25.52 -17.39
C GLY A 472 -3.45 -26.29 -17.72
N LYS A 473 -2.27 -25.66 -17.69
CA LYS A 473 -0.98 -26.33 -17.99
C LYS A 473 -0.42 -27.00 -16.75
N THR A 474 0.04 -28.23 -16.90
CA THR A 474 0.78 -28.96 -15.86
C THR A 474 2.19 -28.40 -15.76
N VAL A 475 2.59 -27.98 -14.56
CA VAL A 475 3.93 -27.43 -14.28
C VAL A 475 4.60 -28.18 -13.14
N PRO A 476 5.92 -28.44 -13.23
CA PRO A 476 6.66 -29.07 -12.15
C PRO A 476 6.78 -28.11 -10.95
N CYS A 477 6.72 -28.66 -9.76
CA CYS A 477 6.88 -27.95 -8.51
C CYS A 477 7.53 -28.83 -7.42
N LEU A 478 7.87 -28.22 -6.28
CA LEU A 478 8.27 -28.94 -5.08
C LEU A 478 7.15 -28.79 -4.05
N GLN A 479 6.71 -29.90 -3.45
CA GLN A 479 5.58 -29.87 -2.52
C GLN A 479 5.91 -30.64 -1.25
N VAL A 480 5.55 -30.04 -0.12
CA VAL A 480 5.59 -30.68 1.21
C VAL A 480 4.17 -30.79 1.72
N VAL A 481 3.75 -32.00 2.04
CA VAL A 481 2.45 -32.31 2.61
C VAL A 481 2.64 -32.74 4.06
N VAL A 482 1.87 -32.14 4.96
CA VAL A 482 1.83 -32.49 6.39
C VAL A 482 0.44 -32.99 6.71
N GLU A 483 0.32 -34.29 6.90
CA GLU A 483 -0.94 -34.91 7.31
C GLU A 483 -1.33 -34.49 8.70
N ARG A 484 -2.64 -34.33 8.94
CA ARG A 484 -3.19 -33.93 10.22
C ARG A 484 -4.40 -34.78 10.57
N PRO A 485 -4.44 -35.40 11.78
CA PRO A 485 -5.60 -36.14 12.22
C PRO A 485 -6.88 -35.30 12.13
N ASN A 486 -7.91 -35.84 11.50
CA ASN A 486 -9.25 -35.23 11.38
C ASN A 486 -9.30 -33.81 10.75
N LYS A 487 -8.26 -33.39 9.99
CA LYS A 487 -8.18 -32.10 9.30
C LYS A 487 -7.56 -32.27 7.92
N LYS A 488 -7.92 -31.36 6.98
CA LYS A 488 -7.25 -31.34 5.67
C LYS A 488 -5.73 -31.19 5.84
N PRO A 489 -4.92 -31.90 5.06
CA PRO A 489 -3.47 -31.80 5.12
C PRO A 489 -3.00 -30.36 4.86
N LEU A 490 -1.87 -29.99 5.45
CA LEU A 490 -1.20 -28.74 5.10
C LEU A 490 -0.30 -28.99 3.91
N VAL A 491 -0.45 -28.16 2.88
CA VAL A 491 0.32 -28.27 1.65
C VAL A 491 1.10 -26.97 1.42
N ALA A 492 2.42 -27.09 1.36
CA ALA A 492 3.31 -26.00 0.93
C ALA A 492 3.91 -26.35 -0.43
N THR A 493 3.79 -25.44 -1.39
CA THR A 493 4.25 -25.67 -2.77
C THR A 493 5.22 -24.56 -3.17
N TRP A 494 6.37 -24.92 -3.72
CA TRP A 494 7.29 -24.03 -4.41
C TRP A 494 7.15 -24.21 -5.92
N GLY A 495 6.93 -23.11 -6.65
CA GLY A 495 6.74 -23.09 -8.09
C GLY A 495 5.29 -22.81 -8.51
N GLY A 496 4.99 -23.03 -9.77
CA GLY A 496 3.64 -22.84 -10.33
C GLY A 496 3.19 -21.37 -10.48
N ILE A 497 4.07 -20.40 -10.27
CA ILE A 497 3.77 -18.99 -10.44
C ILE A 497 4.06 -18.57 -11.88
N SER A 498 3.02 -18.12 -12.59
CA SER A 498 3.16 -17.63 -13.96
C SER A 498 3.89 -16.30 -14.01
N LEU A 499 4.86 -16.17 -14.92
CA LEU A 499 5.59 -14.93 -15.21
C LEU A 499 5.00 -14.19 -16.43
N VAL A 500 3.76 -14.47 -16.79
CA VAL A 500 3.03 -13.71 -17.82
C VAL A 500 2.44 -12.46 -17.17
N HIS A 501 2.81 -11.29 -17.70
CA HIS A 501 2.26 -10.02 -17.20
C HIS A 501 0.75 -9.94 -17.41
N LYS A 502 0.05 -9.34 -16.46
CA LYS A 502 -1.41 -9.17 -16.49
C LYS A 502 -1.76 -7.68 -16.45
N ARG A 503 -2.04 -7.12 -17.60
CA ARG A 503 -2.28 -5.68 -17.76
C ARG A 503 -3.40 -5.10 -16.89
N LYS A 504 -4.39 -5.91 -16.51
CA LYS A 504 -5.56 -5.51 -15.72
C LYS A 504 -5.55 -6.06 -14.29
N ALA A 505 -4.41 -6.60 -13.82
CA ALA A 505 -4.36 -7.11 -12.46
C ALA A 505 -4.35 -5.96 -11.46
N VAL A 506 -5.21 -6.04 -10.47
CA VAL A 506 -5.25 -5.11 -9.32
C VAL A 506 -4.91 -5.91 -8.07
N ILE A 507 -3.96 -5.41 -7.29
CA ILE A 507 -3.74 -5.83 -5.92
C ILE A 507 -4.24 -4.66 -5.05
N GLU A 508 -5.23 -4.93 -4.25
CA GLU A 508 -5.76 -3.96 -3.31
C GLU A 508 -4.78 -3.81 -2.15
N ASP A 509 -4.18 -2.64 -2.01
CA ASP A 509 -3.27 -2.33 -0.89
C ASP A 509 -4.05 -2.24 0.42
N ILE A 510 -5.27 -1.73 0.35
CA ILE A 510 -6.21 -1.64 1.47
C ILE A 510 -7.54 -2.21 0.99
N PRO A 511 -7.81 -3.51 1.21
CA PRO A 511 -9.09 -4.08 0.85
C PRO A 511 -10.19 -3.36 1.63
N TYR A 512 -11.20 -2.88 0.91
CA TYR A 512 -12.37 -2.24 1.50
C TYR A 512 -13.14 -3.27 2.34
N LYS A 513 -12.79 -3.38 3.60
CA LYS A 513 -13.56 -4.12 4.57
C LYS A 513 -14.61 -3.18 5.16
N VAL A 514 -15.83 -3.28 4.66
CA VAL A 514 -16.96 -2.69 5.37
C VAL A 514 -17.07 -3.43 6.71
N TYR A 515 -16.59 -2.81 7.78
CA TYR A 515 -16.79 -3.32 9.13
C TYR A 515 -18.26 -3.09 9.55
N GLY A 516 -19.19 -3.57 8.71
CA GLY A 516 -20.64 -3.53 8.98
C GLY A 516 -21.13 -4.72 9.80
N GLY A 517 -20.24 -5.61 10.19
CA GLY A 517 -20.52 -6.75 11.05
C GLY A 517 -19.57 -6.79 12.24
N ARG A 518 -20.09 -7.08 13.43
CA ARG A 518 -19.27 -7.31 14.63
C ARG A 518 -18.31 -8.45 14.37
N THR A 519 -17.00 -8.20 14.41
CA THR A 519 -15.99 -9.26 14.32
C THR A 519 -16.21 -10.28 15.43
N GLU A 520 -15.71 -11.50 15.26
CA GLU A 520 -15.83 -12.55 16.27
C GLU A 520 -15.32 -12.08 17.65
N LEU A 521 -14.21 -11.36 17.69
CA LEU A 521 -13.69 -10.82 18.94
C LEU A 521 -14.65 -9.81 19.58
N VAL A 522 -15.21 -8.88 18.80
CA VAL A 522 -16.16 -7.89 19.28
C VAL A 522 -17.44 -8.56 19.79
N LYS A 523 -17.94 -9.61 19.10
CA LYS A 523 -19.09 -10.40 19.59
C LYS A 523 -18.82 -11.04 20.95
N ARG A 524 -17.62 -11.61 21.14
CA ARG A 524 -17.21 -12.24 22.40
C ARG A 524 -17.06 -11.19 23.52
N LEU A 525 -16.49 -10.03 23.22
CA LEU A 525 -16.37 -8.94 24.18
C LEU A 525 -17.75 -8.41 24.62
N LEU A 526 -18.67 -8.25 23.66
CA LEU A 526 -20.05 -7.81 23.94
C LEU A 526 -20.91 -8.85 24.65
N ALA A 527 -20.50 -10.11 24.66
CA ALA A 527 -21.15 -11.14 25.49
C ALA A 527 -20.84 -10.97 26.99
N GLU A 528 -19.88 -10.13 27.35
CA GLU A 528 -19.47 -9.77 28.71
C GLU A 528 -19.31 -10.98 29.64
N LYS A 529 -18.76 -12.10 29.10
CA LYS A 529 -18.56 -13.35 29.84
C LYS A 529 -17.10 -13.81 29.75
N CYS A 530 -16.51 -14.08 30.91
CA CYS A 530 -15.15 -14.63 31.01
C CYS A 530 -15.07 -16.03 30.38
N GLU A 531 -14.18 -16.26 29.43
CA GLU A 531 -13.99 -17.55 28.77
C GLU A 531 -13.27 -18.60 29.64
N LEU A 532 -12.74 -18.20 30.81
CA LEU A 532 -12.08 -19.08 31.77
C LEU A 532 -12.96 -19.47 32.95
N CYS A 533 -13.54 -18.51 33.65
CA CYS A 533 -14.32 -18.74 34.89
C CYS A 533 -15.79 -18.43 34.75
N GLY A 534 -16.27 -17.92 33.62
CA GLY A 534 -17.69 -17.60 33.40
C GLY A 534 -18.17 -16.29 34.04
N SER A 535 -17.33 -15.58 34.84
CA SER A 535 -17.70 -14.30 35.48
C SER A 535 -18.10 -13.24 34.42
N THR A 536 -19.03 -12.35 34.82
CA THR A 536 -19.49 -11.22 33.98
C THR A 536 -18.95 -9.87 34.46
N LYS A 537 -18.10 -9.85 35.49
CA LYS A 537 -17.56 -8.62 36.08
C LYS A 537 -16.23 -8.24 35.43
N ASN A 538 -16.04 -6.95 35.16
CA ASN A 538 -14.77 -6.36 34.67
C ASN A 538 -14.13 -7.15 33.53
N ILE A 539 -14.86 -7.34 32.44
CA ILE A 539 -14.41 -8.12 31.29
C ILE A 539 -13.41 -7.34 30.45
N GLU A 540 -12.27 -7.97 30.20
CA GLU A 540 -11.15 -7.44 29.40
C GLU A 540 -10.74 -8.45 28.32
N VAL A 541 -9.96 -8.00 27.35
CA VAL A 541 -9.39 -8.88 26.33
C VAL A 541 -7.91 -9.07 26.58
N HIS A 542 -7.52 -10.30 26.84
CA HIS A 542 -6.11 -10.69 26.86
C HIS A 542 -5.58 -10.89 25.44
N HIS A 543 -4.44 -10.28 25.15
CA HIS A 543 -3.77 -10.35 23.85
C HIS A 543 -2.35 -10.91 23.97
N ILE A 544 -1.96 -11.77 23.01
CA ILE A 544 -0.59 -12.22 22.84
C ILE A 544 -0.02 -11.74 21.51
N ARG A 545 1.29 -11.49 21.49
CA ARG A 545 1.97 -11.02 20.28
C ARG A 545 2.03 -12.07 19.18
N LYS A 546 2.41 -13.32 19.55
CA LYS A 546 2.53 -14.46 18.63
C LYS A 546 1.99 -15.72 19.27
N LEU A 547 1.39 -16.61 18.48
CA LEU A 547 1.00 -17.95 18.96
C LEU A 547 2.19 -18.80 19.41
N ALA A 548 3.38 -18.54 18.86
CA ALA A 548 4.61 -19.17 19.32
C ALA A 548 4.98 -18.86 20.78
N ASP A 549 4.54 -17.70 21.29
CA ASP A 549 4.80 -17.27 22.67
C ASP A 549 4.05 -18.14 23.69
N LEU A 550 3.05 -18.94 23.25
CA LEU A 550 2.32 -19.88 24.08
C LEU A 550 3.13 -21.15 24.43
N LYS A 551 4.16 -21.48 23.65
CA LYS A 551 5.00 -22.66 23.87
C LYS A 551 6.21 -22.28 24.72
N LYS A 552 6.16 -22.49 26.03
CA LYS A 552 7.34 -22.42 26.90
C LYS A 552 7.94 -23.83 27.00
N LYS A 553 9.24 -23.96 26.67
CA LYS A 553 9.99 -25.20 26.86
C LYS A 553 10.10 -25.50 28.37
N GLY A 554 9.82 -26.75 28.78
CA GLY A 554 10.02 -27.22 30.16
C GLY A 554 8.84 -27.02 31.09
N GLN A 555 7.64 -26.63 30.64
CA GLN A 555 6.43 -26.64 31.49
C GLN A 555 5.81 -28.03 31.56
N ALA A 556 5.74 -28.60 32.77
CA ALA A 556 5.13 -29.90 33.04
C ALA A 556 3.60 -29.89 32.77
N GLU A 557 2.94 -28.79 33.10
CA GLU A 557 1.50 -28.61 32.84
C GLU A 557 1.25 -27.34 31.99
N VAL A 558 0.42 -27.50 30.95
CA VAL A 558 0.03 -26.38 30.07
C VAL A 558 -1.20 -25.69 30.67
N PRO A 559 -1.13 -24.40 31.04
CA PRO A 559 -2.27 -23.67 31.61
C PRO A 559 -3.53 -23.73 30.72
N LYS A 560 -4.72 -23.77 31.33
CA LYS A 560 -6.01 -23.86 30.62
C LYS A 560 -6.19 -22.78 29.55
N TRP A 561 -5.79 -21.55 29.82
CA TRP A 561 -5.85 -20.45 28.87
C TRP A 561 -4.96 -20.69 27.61
N VAL A 562 -3.75 -21.26 27.82
CA VAL A 562 -2.84 -21.63 26.72
C VAL A 562 -3.44 -22.74 25.86
N GLN A 563 -4.09 -23.74 26.49
CA GLN A 563 -4.79 -24.82 25.79
C GLN A 563 -5.91 -24.25 24.93
N ILE A 564 -6.76 -23.37 25.46
CA ILE A 564 -7.87 -22.75 24.74
C ILE A 564 -7.37 -21.92 23.57
N MET A 565 -6.36 -21.04 23.78
CA MET A 565 -5.81 -20.20 22.71
C MET A 565 -5.11 -21.02 21.63
N SER A 566 -4.38 -22.06 22.02
CA SER A 566 -3.69 -22.97 21.08
C SER A 566 -4.68 -23.80 20.26
N ALA A 567 -5.66 -24.42 20.90
CA ALA A 567 -6.68 -25.24 20.24
C ALA A 567 -7.49 -24.42 19.23
N ARG A 568 -7.85 -23.19 19.59
CA ARG A 568 -8.60 -22.27 18.72
C ARG A 568 -7.73 -21.45 17.77
N LYS A 569 -6.40 -21.55 17.88
CA LYS A 569 -5.41 -20.75 17.12
C LYS A 569 -5.70 -19.24 17.17
N ARG A 570 -6.07 -18.75 18.32
CA ARG A 570 -6.43 -17.35 18.56
C ARG A 570 -5.35 -16.63 19.37
N LYS A 571 -5.11 -15.37 19.02
CA LYS A 571 -4.22 -14.47 19.77
C LYS A 571 -4.96 -13.69 20.87
N THR A 572 -6.25 -13.94 21.07
CA THR A 572 -7.13 -13.19 21.98
C THR A 572 -7.97 -14.11 22.82
N LEU A 573 -8.15 -13.74 24.10
CA LEU A 573 -9.04 -14.41 25.04
C LEU A 573 -9.83 -13.35 25.81
N VAL A 574 -11.15 -13.51 25.92
CA VAL A 574 -12.00 -12.60 26.69
C VAL A 574 -12.08 -13.13 28.12
N VAL A 575 -11.63 -12.35 29.09
CA VAL A 575 -11.47 -12.77 30.50
C VAL A 575 -11.89 -11.66 31.45
N CYS A 576 -12.25 -12.02 32.69
CA CYS A 576 -12.38 -11.02 33.74
C CYS A 576 -11.01 -10.52 34.18
N ARG A 577 -10.95 -9.36 34.84
CA ARG A 577 -9.71 -8.74 35.30
C ARG A 577 -8.87 -9.66 36.21
N GLU A 578 -9.51 -10.43 37.08
CA GLU A 578 -8.83 -11.39 37.96
C GLU A 578 -8.12 -12.49 37.17
N CYS A 579 -8.81 -13.12 36.22
CA CYS A 579 -8.21 -14.10 35.32
C CYS A 579 -7.11 -13.48 34.43
N HIS A 580 -7.28 -12.22 34.01
CA HIS A 580 -6.28 -11.51 33.22
C HIS A 580 -4.98 -11.28 34.00
N VAL A 581 -5.09 -10.80 35.25
CA VAL A 581 -3.94 -10.62 36.14
C VAL A 581 -3.26 -11.96 36.45
N ALA A 582 -4.05 -13.01 36.71
CA ALA A 582 -3.52 -14.36 36.94
C ALA A 582 -2.73 -14.90 35.75
N ILE A 583 -3.17 -14.63 34.52
CA ILE A 583 -2.43 -14.99 33.28
C ILE A 583 -1.07 -14.28 33.26
N HIS A 584 -1.03 -12.98 33.56
CA HIS A 584 0.22 -12.20 33.56
C HIS A 584 1.19 -12.61 34.66
N ASN A 585 0.68 -12.97 35.83
CA ASN A 585 1.49 -13.42 36.97
C ASN A 585 1.94 -14.89 36.83
N GLY A 586 1.55 -15.58 35.78
CA GLY A 586 1.88 -16.98 35.56
C GLY A 586 1.15 -17.96 36.49
N ASN A 587 0.19 -17.49 37.28
CA ASN A 587 -0.62 -18.31 38.17
C ASN A 587 -1.55 -19.20 37.37
N ILE A 588 -1.44 -20.50 37.56
CA ILE A 588 -2.37 -21.48 37.00
C ILE A 588 -3.70 -21.30 37.75
N THR A 589 -4.71 -20.81 37.06
CA THR A 589 -6.06 -20.83 37.64
C THR A 589 -6.49 -22.29 37.78
N LYS A 590 -6.39 -22.85 38.99
CA LYS A 590 -7.04 -24.11 39.32
C LYS A 590 -8.54 -23.89 39.11
N SER A 591 -9.15 -24.70 38.27
CA SER A 591 -10.59 -24.76 38.14
C SER A 591 -11.16 -25.20 39.51
N SER A 592 -11.90 -24.31 40.14
CA SER A 592 -12.93 -24.77 41.10
C SER A 592 -14.05 -25.49 40.38
#